data_3a1b95249314376c972064161c9873be
#
_entry.id   3a1b95249314376c972064161c9873be
#
_cell.length_a   1.000
_cell.length_b   1.000
_cell.length_c   1.000
_cell.angle_alpha   90.00
_cell.angle_beta   90.00
_cell.angle_gamma   90.00
#
_symmetry.space_group_name_H-M   'P 1'
#
loop_
_entity.id
_entity.type
_entity.pdbx_description
1 polymer ?
#
loop_
_entity_poly.entity_id
_entity_poly.type
_entity_poly.pdbx_seq_one_letter_code
_entity_poly.pdbx_strand_id
1 'polypeptide(L)'
;MEAVAESQGRARALHALRSRDFRLLWAGQTISLVGDGAFLVALGWKSFSLTGSKSTLALVLMGHGTAMLATLLIGGALADRYPRQALMIISDVARLVVMVVLAAIDFAGGLNIGLLVALAVCYGLGDGFFYPAFGGIVPLVVDQHHIASANALIGLSRQAAFVAGPALAGGLYGVAGSGSVFAFNGISFAVAAGLLLAARPRAIEPEPPKGTLREIADGVRYVVGVPWLWISIFLAAFILMIAMAPYTALLPAFVEEQYGLGVGAYGALFTLQSLGMAIGSLVFGQLNPGDIAS
;
A
#
# COMPACT_ATOMS: atom_id res chain seq x y z
N MET A 1 -11.40 -19.61 30.25
CA MET A 1 -12.37 -18.90 29.39
C MET A 1 -11.71 -18.09 28.30
N GLU A 2 -10.57 -17.44 28.56
CA GLU A 2 -9.81 -16.64 27.55
C GLU A 2 -9.30 -17.47 26.35
N ALA A 3 -8.73 -18.65 26.57
CA ALA A 3 -8.25 -19.51 25.49
C ALA A 3 -9.35 -19.98 24.52
N VAL A 4 -10.58 -20.12 25.00
CA VAL A 4 -11.75 -20.47 24.17
C VAL A 4 -12.25 -19.26 23.37
N ALA A 5 -12.20 -18.06 23.95
CA ALA A 5 -12.54 -16.82 23.25
C ALA A 5 -11.51 -16.49 22.15
N GLU A 6 -10.24 -16.72 22.42
CA GLU A 6 -9.14 -16.52 21.47
C GLU A 6 -9.17 -17.53 20.30
N SER A 7 -9.49 -18.79 20.59
CA SER A 7 -9.69 -19.80 19.55
C SER A 7 -10.92 -19.53 18.68
N GLN A 8 -11.99 -18.98 19.27
CA GLN A 8 -13.18 -18.56 18.53
C GLN A 8 -12.92 -17.30 17.69
N GLY A 9 -12.10 -16.37 18.16
CA GLY A 9 -11.68 -15.20 17.39
C GLY A 9 -10.84 -15.57 16.15
N ARG A 10 -9.86 -16.45 16.32
CA ARG A 10 -9.02 -16.98 15.22
C ARG A 10 -9.85 -17.80 14.22
N ALA A 11 -10.75 -18.66 14.71
CA ALA A 11 -11.63 -19.41 13.83
C ALA A 11 -12.56 -18.47 13.02
N ARG A 12 -13.07 -17.40 13.63
CA ARG A 12 -13.89 -16.39 12.95
C ARG A 12 -13.10 -15.62 11.88
N ALA A 13 -11.84 -15.28 12.14
CA ALA A 13 -10.98 -14.57 11.17
C ALA A 13 -10.75 -15.38 9.89
N LEU A 14 -10.72 -16.71 9.96
CA LEU A 14 -10.50 -17.59 8.82
C LEU A 14 -11.77 -17.89 8.00
N HIS A 15 -12.95 -17.48 8.48
CA HIS A 15 -14.22 -17.78 7.78
C HIS A 15 -14.31 -17.11 6.41
N ALA A 16 -13.73 -15.93 6.23
CA ALA A 16 -13.67 -15.27 4.92
C ALA A 16 -12.94 -16.12 3.86
N LEU A 17 -11.95 -16.95 4.27
CA LEU A 17 -11.22 -17.85 3.38
C LEU A 17 -12.07 -19.01 2.83
N ARG A 18 -13.30 -19.20 3.30
CA ARG A 18 -14.23 -20.17 2.70
C ARG A 18 -14.72 -19.71 1.33
N SER A 19 -14.78 -18.39 1.09
CA SER A 19 -15.04 -17.85 -0.25
C SER A 19 -13.83 -18.07 -1.15
N ARG A 20 -14.04 -18.72 -2.30
CA ARG A 20 -13.01 -18.91 -3.32
C ARG A 20 -12.52 -17.55 -3.87
N ASP A 21 -13.45 -16.65 -4.14
CA ASP A 21 -13.15 -15.36 -4.75
C ASP A 21 -12.39 -14.45 -3.78
N PHE A 22 -12.73 -14.51 -2.49
CA PHE A 22 -11.94 -13.82 -1.47
C PHE A 22 -10.53 -14.40 -1.33
N ARG A 23 -10.35 -15.73 -1.37
CA ARG A 23 -9.00 -16.33 -1.33
C ARG A 23 -8.12 -15.84 -2.47
N LEU A 24 -8.67 -15.79 -3.69
CA LEU A 24 -7.93 -15.31 -4.87
C LEU A 24 -7.56 -13.83 -4.70
N LEU A 25 -8.51 -12.98 -4.33
CA LEU A 25 -8.28 -11.58 -4.02
C LEU A 25 -7.21 -11.41 -2.93
N TRP A 26 -7.40 -12.08 -1.80
CA TRP A 26 -6.53 -11.95 -0.63
C TRP A 26 -5.10 -12.42 -0.90
N ALA A 27 -4.93 -13.57 -1.56
CA ALA A 27 -3.60 -14.09 -1.90
C ALA A 27 -2.87 -13.17 -2.86
N GLY A 28 -3.54 -12.71 -3.94
CA GLY A 28 -2.95 -11.76 -4.89
C GLY A 28 -2.54 -10.46 -4.22
N GLN A 29 -3.42 -9.89 -3.42
CA GLN A 29 -3.14 -8.64 -2.73
C GLN A 29 -2.07 -8.77 -1.65
N THR A 30 -1.99 -9.90 -0.94
CA THR A 30 -0.92 -10.14 0.04
C THR A 30 0.45 -10.17 -0.64
N ILE A 31 0.57 -10.84 -1.78
CA ILE A 31 1.81 -10.88 -2.56
C ILE A 31 2.18 -9.49 -3.08
N SER A 32 1.21 -8.75 -3.61
CA SER A 32 1.41 -7.38 -4.10
C SER A 32 1.85 -6.43 -2.98
N LEU A 33 1.23 -6.50 -1.79
CA LEU A 33 1.62 -5.69 -0.63
C LEU A 33 3.07 -5.93 -0.19
N VAL A 34 3.56 -7.18 -0.25
CA VAL A 34 4.97 -7.50 0.03
C VAL A 34 5.88 -6.86 -1.02
N GLY A 35 5.47 -6.91 -2.30
CA GLY A 35 6.17 -6.25 -3.39
C GLY A 35 6.25 -4.73 -3.19
N ASP A 36 5.14 -4.10 -2.82
CA ASP A 36 5.07 -2.65 -2.54
C ASP A 36 5.96 -2.24 -1.37
N GLY A 37 5.97 -3.05 -0.29
CA GLY A 37 6.87 -2.83 0.84
C GLY A 37 8.34 -2.94 0.45
N ALA A 38 8.69 -3.90 -0.41
CA ALA A 38 10.04 -4.04 -0.95
C ALA A 38 10.41 -2.88 -1.88
N PHE A 39 9.48 -2.48 -2.76
CA PHE A 39 9.65 -1.37 -3.68
C PHE A 39 9.96 -0.06 -2.95
N LEU A 40 9.26 0.25 -1.87
CA LEU A 40 9.47 1.49 -1.09
C LEU A 40 10.91 1.60 -0.58
N VAL A 41 11.49 0.51 -0.07
CA VAL A 41 12.87 0.45 0.39
C VAL A 41 13.87 0.63 -0.77
N ALA A 42 13.64 -0.10 -1.87
CA ALA A 42 14.51 0.00 -3.06
C ALA A 42 14.45 1.39 -3.68
N LEU A 43 13.27 2.00 -3.74
CA LEU A 43 13.05 3.36 -4.23
C LEU A 43 13.81 4.37 -3.39
N GLY A 44 13.72 4.26 -2.07
CA GLY A 44 14.44 5.13 -1.13
C GLY A 44 15.95 5.06 -1.31
N TRP A 45 16.48 3.86 -1.25
CA TRP A 45 17.92 3.65 -1.39
C TRP A 45 18.45 4.04 -2.77
N LYS A 46 17.75 3.66 -3.84
CA LYS A 46 18.14 4.00 -5.21
C LYS A 46 18.11 5.51 -5.45
N SER A 47 17.09 6.21 -4.97
CA SER A 47 16.99 7.66 -5.07
C SER A 47 18.21 8.36 -4.48
N PHE A 48 18.63 7.92 -3.30
CA PHE A 48 19.82 8.45 -2.62
C PHE A 48 21.11 8.07 -3.35
N SER A 49 21.27 6.80 -3.74
CA SER A 49 22.49 6.32 -4.42
C SER A 49 22.75 6.96 -5.79
N LEU A 50 21.69 7.40 -6.49
CA LEU A 50 21.83 8.07 -7.80
C LEU A 50 22.38 9.50 -7.72
N THR A 51 22.16 10.19 -6.61
CA THR A 51 22.44 11.63 -6.53
C THR A 51 23.29 12.04 -5.32
N GLY A 52 23.40 11.20 -4.30
CA GLY A 52 23.97 11.54 -2.99
C GLY A 52 23.16 12.60 -2.23
N SER A 53 21.98 12.99 -2.73
CA SER A 53 21.18 14.07 -2.16
C SER A 53 20.04 13.53 -1.30
N LYS A 54 19.94 14.04 -0.08
CA LYS A 54 18.89 13.70 0.90
C LYS A 54 17.48 14.11 0.43
N SER A 55 17.38 15.15 -0.39
CA SER A 55 16.09 15.66 -0.90
C SER A 55 15.55 14.88 -2.09
N THR A 56 16.36 14.05 -2.72
CA THR A 56 15.94 13.33 -3.94
C THR A 56 14.82 12.35 -3.68
N LEU A 57 14.88 11.59 -2.58
CA LEU A 57 13.78 10.71 -2.21
C LEU A 57 12.49 11.49 -1.95
N ALA A 58 12.60 12.65 -1.29
CA ALA A 58 11.43 13.51 -1.07
C ALA A 58 10.78 13.92 -2.40
N LEU A 59 11.58 14.29 -3.42
CA LEU A 59 11.08 14.64 -4.75
C LEU A 59 10.34 13.46 -5.41
N VAL A 60 10.89 12.26 -5.34
CA VAL A 60 10.28 11.03 -5.90
C VAL A 60 8.96 10.73 -5.19
N LEU A 61 8.95 10.76 -3.85
CA LEU A 61 7.74 10.51 -3.04
C LEU A 61 6.67 11.60 -3.25
N MET A 62 7.06 12.86 -3.42
CA MET A 62 6.14 13.96 -3.77
C MET A 62 5.50 13.71 -5.14
N GLY A 63 6.29 13.33 -6.15
CA GLY A 63 5.79 13.00 -7.48
C GLY A 63 4.75 11.87 -7.43
N HIS A 64 5.10 10.76 -6.79
CA HIS A 64 4.19 9.63 -6.58
C HIS A 64 2.91 10.03 -5.82
N GLY A 65 3.06 10.66 -4.66
CA GLY A 65 1.93 11.02 -3.80
C GLY A 65 0.99 12.04 -4.44
N THR A 66 1.52 13.05 -5.13
CA THR A 66 0.72 14.04 -5.85
C THR A 66 -0.07 13.40 -6.99
N ALA A 67 0.55 12.51 -7.76
CA ALA A 67 -0.11 11.77 -8.83
C ALA A 67 -1.23 10.86 -8.29
N MET A 68 -0.95 10.13 -7.22
CA MET A 68 -1.94 9.30 -6.53
C MET A 68 -3.13 10.13 -6.03
N LEU A 69 -2.90 11.24 -5.34
CA LEU A 69 -3.97 12.11 -4.85
C LEU A 69 -4.80 12.72 -5.98
N ALA A 70 -4.16 13.16 -7.06
CA ALA A 70 -4.85 13.71 -8.23
C ALA A 70 -5.82 12.70 -8.87
N THR A 71 -5.45 11.42 -8.87
CA THR A 71 -6.28 10.36 -9.48
C THR A 71 -7.21 9.66 -8.50
N LEU A 72 -7.02 9.80 -7.20
CA LEU A 72 -7.83 9.12 -6.17
C LEU A 72 -9.33 9.48 -6.26
N LEU A 73 -9.63 10.77 -6.43
CA LEU A 73 -11.02 11.24 -6.56
C LEU A 73 -11.67 10.75 -7.86
N ILE A 74 -10.91 10.77 -8.96
CA ILE A 74 -11.38 10.26 -10.26
C ILE A 74 -11.56 8.74 -10.16
N GLY A 75 -10.63 8.05 -9.54
CA GLY A 75 -10.69 6.60 -9.29
C GLY A 75 -11.91 6.20 -8.47
N GLY A 76 -12.26 7.00 -7.44
CA GLY A 76 -13.49 6.80 -6.65
C GLY A 76 -14.73 6.86 -7.51
N ALA A 77 -14.89 7.93 -8.27
CA ALA A 77 -16.04 8.11 -9.17
C ALA A 77 -16.11 7.03 -10.28
N LEU A 78 -14.97 6.51 -10.73
CA LEU A 78 -14.95 5.39 -11.69
C LEU A 78 -15.27 4.05 -11.00
N ALA A 79 -14.85 3.84 -9.75
CA ALA A 79 -15.15 2.63 -8.99
C ALA A 79 -16.65 2.47 -8.65
N ASP A 80 -17.42 3.56 -8.69
CA ASP A 80 -18.88 3.53 -8.54
C ASP A 80 -19.62 3.23 -9.86
N ARG A 81 -18.94 3.40 -11.02
CA ARG A 81 -19.54 3.22 -12.36
C ARG A 81 -19.10 1.98 -13.10
N TYR A 82 -17.88 1.56 -12.85
CA TYR A 82 -17.26 0.42 -13.54
C TYR A 82 -17.03 -0.75 -12.59
N PRO A 83 -16.98 -1.99 -13.09
CA PRO A 83 -16.65 -3.14 -12.26
C PRO A 83 -15.32 -2.92 -11.53
N ARG A 84 -15.35 -2.91 -10.20
CA ARG A 84 -14.16 -2.69 -9.35
C ARG A 84 -13.02 -3.64 -9.66
N GLN A 85 -13.36 -4.89 -9.99
CA GLN A 85 -12.38 -5.88 -10.45
C GLN A 85 -11.62 -5.41 -11.69
N ALA A 86 -12.32 -4.87 -12.69
CA ALA A 86 -11.70 -4.40 -13.92
C ALA A 86 -10.75 -3.21 -13.65
N LEU A 87 -11.15 -2.26 -12.81
CA LEU A 87 -10.31 -1.13 -12.43
C LEU A 87 -9.04 -1.59 -11.70
N MET A 88 -9.16 -2.57 -10.79
CA MET A 88 -8.01 -3.14 -10.09
C MET A 88 -7.06 -3.83 -11.06
N ILE A 89 -7.58 -4.65 -11.99
CA ILE A 89 -6.76 -5.36 -12.99
C ILE A 89 -6.02 -4.35 -13.88
N ILE A 90 -6.72 -3.33 -14.38
CA ILE A 90 -6.11 -2.28 -15.22
C ILE A 90 -5.00 -1.55 -14.45
N SER A 91 -5.24 -1.22 -13.17
CA SER A 91 -4.24 -0.59 -12.31
C SER A 91 -3.03 -1.50 -12.04
N ASP A 92 -3.26 -2.80 -11.78
CA ASP A 92 -2.18 -3.76 -11.57
C ASP A 92 -1.34 -3.95 -12.82
N VAL A 93 -1.97 -4.03 -14.01
CA VAL A 93 -1.28 -4.12 -15.30
C VAL A 93 -0.50 -2.84 -15.59
N ALA A 94 -1.06 -1.67 -15.32
CA ALA A 94 -0.33 -0.40 -15.49
C ALA A 94 0.91 -0.33 -14.59
N ARG A 95 0.77 -0.70 -13.31
CA ARG A 95 1.89 -0.76 -12.34
C ARG A 95 2.92 -1.83 -12.72
N LEU A 96 2.48 -3.00 -13.20
CA LEU A 96 3.36 -4.02 -13.76
C LEU A 96 4.23 -3.45 -14.89
N VAL A 97 3.63 -2.74 -15.86
CA VAL A 97 4.38 -2.13 -16.98
C VAL A 97 5.40 -1.14 -16.44
N VAL A 98 5.02 -0.29 -15.51
CA VAL A 98 5.95 0.68 -14.87
C VAL A 98 7.12 -0.06 -14.20
N MET A 99 6.85 -1.12 -13.45
CA MET A 99 7.89 -1.91 -12.77
C MET A 99 8.82 -2.64 -13.74
N VAL A 100 8.28 -3.20 -14.82
CA VAL A 100 9.09 -3.86 -15.88
C VAL A 100 10.00 -2.84 -16.55
N VAL A 101 9.47 -1.67 -16.90
CA VAL A 101 10.27 -0.58 -17.52
C VAL A 101 11.36 -0.11 -16.55
N LEU A 102 11.01 0.10 -15.28
CA LEU A 102 11.94 0.54 -14.25
C LEU A 102 13.06 -0.48 -14.04
N ALA A 103 12.72 -1.76 -13.94
CA ALA A 103 13.70 -2.84 -13.81
C ALA A 103 14.61 -2.94 -15.03
N ALA A 104 14.06 -2.89 -16.23
CA ALA A 104 14.82 -3.00 -17.47
C ALA A 104 15.82 -1.84 -17.63
N ILE A 105 15.40 -0.60 -17.36
CA ILE A 105 16.27 0.58 -17.40
C ILE A 105 17.36 0.49 -16.33
N ASP A 106 17.02 0.02 -15.13
CA ASP A 106 17.97 -0.11 -14.03
C ASP A 106 19.03 -1.19 -14.32
N PHE A 107 18.63 -2.36 -14.83
CA PHE A 107 19.56 -3.40 -15.25
C PHE A 107 20.47 -2.97 -16.42
N ALA A 108 19.96 -2.12 -17.32
CA ALA A 108 20.76 -1.53 -18.40
C ALA A 108 21.71 -0.41 -17.92
N GLY A 109 21.67 -0.04 -16.62
CA GLY A 109 22.49 1.06 -16.07
C GLY A 109 22.07 2.45 -16.52
N GLY A 110 20.92 2.60 -17.20
CA GLY A 110 20.41 3.85 -17.74
C GLY A 110 19.51 4.65 -16.80
N LEU A 111 19.24 4.14 -15.58
CA LEU A 111 18.33 4.80 -14.66
C LEU A 111 18.94 6.08 -14.10
N ASN A 112 18.23 7.18 -14.28
CA ASN A 112 18.56 8.48 -13.72
C ASN A 112 17.37 9.02 -12.88
N ILE A 113 17.61 10.10 -12.16
CA ILE A 113 16.58 10.65 -11.25
C ILE A 113 15.33 11.15 -11.98
N GLY A 114 15.47 11.73 -13.17
CA GLY A 114 14.34 12.19 -13.97
C GLY A 114 13.40 11.05 -14.38
N LEU A 115 13.99 9.93 -14.85
CA LEU A 115 13.23 8.71 -15.17
C LEU A 115 12.59 8.10 -13.91
N LEU A 116 13.33 8.07 -12.80
CA LEU A 116 12.81 7.55 -11.53
C LEU A 116 11.59 8.34 -11.04
N VAL A 117 11.65 9.68 -11.09
CA VAL A 117 10.52 10.56 -10.76
C VAL A 117 9.35 10.33 -11.72
N ALA A 118 9.62 10.31 -13.04
CA ALA A 118 8.56 10.11 -14.03
C ALA A 118 7.83 8.75 -13.85
N LEU A 119 8.59 7.67 -13.62
CA LEU A 119 8.01 6.35 -13.37
C LEU A 119 7.31 6.26 -12.02
N ALA A 120 7.80 6.96 -10.99
CA ALA A 120 7.10 7.06 -9.70
C ALA A 120 5.77 7.81 -9.84
N VAL A 121 5.70 8.86 -10.66
CA VAL A 121 4.44 9.54 -11.01
C VAL A 121 3.49 8.58 -11.71
N CYS A 122 3.94 7.85 -12.74
CA CYS A 122 3.11 6.85 -13.42
C CYS A 122 2.59 5.76 -12.48
N TYR A 123 3.43 5.31 -11.55
CA TYR A 123 3.05 4.36 -10.51
C TYR A 123 1.94 4.91 -9.60
N GLY A 124 2.11 6.16 -9.13
CA GLY A 124 1.12 6.86 -8.30
C GLY A 124 -0.23 7.05 -8.99
N LEU A 125 -0.24 7.31 -10.32
CA LEU A 125 -1.49 7.35 -11.08
C LEU A 125 -2.23 6.00 -10.99
N GLY A 126 -1.52 4.88 -11.09
CA GLY A 126 -2.09 3.53 -10.93
C GLY A 126 -2.70 3.32 -9.54
N ASP A 127 -1.99 3.74 -8.49
CA ASP A 127 -2.45 3.63 -7.10
C ASP A 127 -3.76 4.40 -6.85
N GLY A 128 -3.89 5.61 -7.41
CA GLY A 128 -5.08 6.44 -7.23
C GLY A 128 -6.36 5.82 -7.82
N PHE A 129 -6.26 4.96 -8.84
CA PHE A 129 -7.39 4.17 -9.34
C PHE A 129 -7.59 2.87 -8.56
N PHE A 130 -6.51 2.28 -8.08
CA PHE A 130 -6.54 0.99 -7.38
C PHE A 130 -7.23 1.08 -6.02
N TYR A 131 -6.84 2.02 -5.16
CA TYR A 131 -7.30 2.06 -3.77
C TYR A 131 -8.81 2.20 -3.59
N PRO A 132 -9.53 3.06 -4.33
CA PRO A 132 -10.98 3.14 -4.22
C PRO A 132 -11.67 1.84 -4.65
N ALA A 133 -11.21 1.23 -5.73
CA ALA A 133 -11.75 -0.03 -6.22
C ALA A 133 -11.52 -1.18 -5.21
N PHE A 134 -10.30 -1.26 -4.63
CA PHE A 134 -9.95 -2.25 -3.61
C PHE A 134 -10.77 -2.08 -2.32
N GLY A 135 -10.99 -0.84 -1.86
CA GLY A 135 -11.80 -0.57 -0.67
C GLY A 135 -13.24 -1.09 -0.80
N GLY A 136 -13.78 -1.11 -2.00
CA GLY A 136 -15.15 -1.50 -2.23
C GLY A 136 -15.36 -2.93 -2.74
N ILE A 137 -14.31 -3.71 -3.07
CA ILE A 137 -14.49 -5.05 -3.65
C ILE A 137 -14.80 -6.12 -2.60
N VAL A 138 -14.40 -5.92 -1.33
CA VAL A 138 -14.55 -6.93 -0.27
C VAL A 138 -15.99 -7.40 -0.09
N PRO A 139 -17.02 -6.53 -0.01
CA PRO A 139 -18.42 -6.97 0.10
C PRO A 139 -18.92 -7.77 -1.11
N LEU A 140 -18.22 -7.72 -2.24
CA LEU A 140 -18.60 -8.42 -3.47
C LEU A 140 -18.04 -9.84 -3.55
N VAL A 141 -17.05 -10.15 -2.71
CA VAL A 141 -16.37 -11.47 -2.73
C VAL A 141 -16.59 -12.28 -1.45
N VAL A 142 -17.23 -11.69 -0.42
CA VAL A 142 -17.64 -12.40 0.80
C VAL A 142 -19.09 -12.09 1.15
N ASP A 143 -19.68 -12.93 1.99
CA ASP A 143 -21.00 -12.66 2.55
C ASP A 143 -20.90 -11.59 3.65
N GLN A 144 -22.02 -10.88 3.90
CA GLN A 144 -22.08 -9.73 4.80
C GLN A 144 -21.55 -10.05 6.20
N HIS A 145 -21.83 -11.27 6.70
CA HIS A 145 -21.34 -11.75 8.00
C HIS A 145 -19.83 -11.97 8.06
N HIS A 146 -19.14 -12.06 6.94
CA HIS A 146 -17.70 -12.32 6.84
C HIS A 146 -16.85 -11.09 6.48
N ILE A 147 -17.47 -9.91 6.27
CA ILE A 147 -16.75 -8.67 5.90
C ILE A 147 -15.74 -8.28 7.01
N ALA A 148 -16.12 -8.36 8.27
CA ALA A 148 -15.21 -8.06 9.37
C ALA A 148 -14.00 -9.00 9.40
N SER A 149 -14.22 -10.29 9.15
CA SER A 149 -13.19 -11.32 9.05
C SER A 149 -12.26 -11.05 7.85
N ALA A 150 -12.81 -10.69 6.69
CA ALA A 150 -12.05 -10.34 5.49
C ALA A 150 -11.15 -9.12 5.73
N ASN A 151 -11.70 -8.06 6.32
CA ASN A 151 -10.94 -6.84 6.63
C ASN A 151 -9.82 -7.11 7.66
N ALA A 152 -10.07 -7.98 8.66
CA ALA A 152 -9.05 -8.39 9.61
C ALA A 152 -7.88 -9.12 8.92
N LEU A 153 -8.17 -10.06 8.01
CA LEU A 153 -7.15 -10.76 7.24
C LEU A 153 -6.35 -9.82 6.33
N ILE A 154 -7.01 -8.89 5.65
CA ILE A 154 -6.34 -7.87 4.83
C ILE A 154 -5.44 -7.00 5.70
N GLY A 155 -5.91 -6.59 6.89
CA GLY A 155 -5.12 -5.83 7.86
C GLY A 155 -3.88 -6.58 8.34
N LEU A 156 -4.02 -7.87 8.66
CA LEU A 156 -2.90 -8.75 9.04
C LEU A 156 -1.89 -8.91 7.88
N SER A 157 -2.39 -9.10 6.64
CA SER A 157 -1.52 -9.20 5.47
C SER A 157 -0.75 -7.92 5.24
N ARG A 158 -1.38 -6.76 5.40
CA ARG A 158 -0.72 -5.46 5.31
C ARG A 158 0.39 -5.32 6.36
N GLN A 159 0.11 -5.71 7.60
CA GLN A 159 1.12 -5.68 8.67
C GLN A 159 2.28 -6.64 8.40
N ALA A 160 1.99 -7.87 7.95
CA ALA A 160 3.02 -8.84 7.55
C ALA A 160 3.86 -8.33 6.37
N ALA A 161 3.26 -7.67 5.40
CA ALA A 161 3.94 -7.09 4.25
C ALA A 161 4.88 -5.94 4.63
N PHE A 162 4.51 -5.11 5.61
CA PHE A 162 5.40 -4.08 6.16
C PHE A 162 6.65 -4.65 6.83
N VAL A 163 6.59 -5.88 7.33
CA VAL A 163 7.76 -6.59 7.89
C VAL A 163 8.54 -7.31 6.79
N ALA A 164 7.84 -8.11 5.97
CA ALA A 164 8.46 -8.98 4.97
C ALA A 164 9.02 -8.21 3.77
N GLY A 165 8.34 -7.15 3.33
CA GLY A 165 8.75 -6.35 2.18
C GLY A 165 10.15 -5.74 2.33
N PRO A 166 10.40 -4.94 3.37
CA PRO A 166 11.73 -4.37 3.62
C PRO A 166 12.83 -5.41 3.80
N ALA A 167 12.56 -6.51 4.49
CA ALA A 167 13.51 -7.61 4.66
C ALA A 167 13.88 -8.24 3.30
N LEU A 168 12.88 -8.49 2.47
CA LEU A 168 13.06 -9.00 1.12
C LEU A 168 13.81 -8.01 0.22
N ALA A 169 13.52 -6.73 0.33
CA ALA A 169 14.24 -5.69 -0.41
C ALA A 169 15.72 -5.66 -0.04
N GLY A 170 16.06 -5.68 1.26
CA GLY A 170 17.44 -5.72 1.73
C GLY A 170 18.21 -6.91 1.17
N GLY A 171 17.58 -8.09 1.16
CA GLY A 171 18.18 -9.31 0.59
C GLY A 171 18.35 -9.24 -0.93
N LEU A 172 17.26 -8.98 -1.67
CA LEU A 172 17.31 -8.92 -3.14
C LEU A 172 18.22 -7.82 -3.66
N TYR A 173 18.11 -6.62 -3.10
CA TYR A 173 18.93 -5.49 -3.50
C TYR A 173 20.41 -5.76 -3.26
N GLY A 174 20.76 -6.36 -2.09
CA GLY A 174 22.14 -6.69 -1.75
C GLY A 174 22.79 -7.72 -2.68
N VAL A 175 22.01 -8.65 -3.22
CA VAL A 175 22.51 -9.73 -4.10
C VAL A 175 22.49 -9.33 -5.58
N ALA A 176 21.42 -8.67 -6.05
CA ALA A 176 21.16 -8.46 -7.48
C ALA A 176 20.74 -7.01 -7.83
N GLY A 177 20.92 -6.07 -6.92
CA GLY A 177 20.65 -4.64 -7.14
C GLY A 177 19.16 -4.28 -7.13
N SER A 178 18.88 -2.97 -7.32
CA SER A 178 17.52 -2.41 -7.29
C SER A 178 16.61 -2.99 -8.36
N GLY A 179 17.12 -3.28 -9.54
CA GLY A 179 16.36 -3.86 -10.65
C GLY A 179 15.67 -5.16 -10.30
N SER A 180 16.30 -6.01 -9.44
CA SER A 180 15.71 -7.26 -8.97
C SER A 180 14.47 -7.03 -8.07
N VAL A 181 14.50 -6.00 -7.26
CA VAL A 181 13.36 -5.64 -6.39
C VAL A 181 12.21 -5.08 -7.25
N PHE A 182 12.52 -4.24 -8.24
CA PHE A 182 11.53 -3.72 -9.18
C PHE A 182 10.89 -4.85 -10.01
N ALA A 183 11.70 -5.80 -10.50
CA ALA A 183 11.21 -6.97 -11.21
C ALA A 183 10.31 -7.84 -10.33
N PHE A 184 10.71 -8.07 -9.07
CA PHE A 184 9.89 -8.82 -8.10
C PHE A 184 8.53 -8.15 -7.87
N ASN A 185 8.50 -6.83 -7.69
CA ASN A 185 7.24 -6.10 -7.53
C ASN A 185 6.39 -6.16 -8.81
N GLY A 186 7.00 -6.08 -10.00
CA GLY A 186 6.30 -6.31 -11.26
C GLY A 186 5.66 -7.69 -11.33
N ILE A 187 6.39 -8.75 -10.98
CA ILE A 187 5.86 -10.12 -10.91
C ILE A 187 4.69 -10.20 -9.91
N SER A 188 4.77 -9.51 -8.77
CA SER A 188 3.71 -9.52 -7.77
C SER A 188 2.40 -8.94 -8.32
N PHE A 189 2.45 -7.87 -9.13
CA PHE A 189 1.29 -7.33 -9.83
C PHE A 189 0.75 -8.27 -10.90
N ALA A 190 1.61 -8.94 -11.66
CA ALA A 190 1.18 -9.94 -12.63
C ALA A 190 0.41 -11.08 -11.95
N VAL A 191 0.92 -11.56 -10.82
CA VAL A 191 0.25 -12.60 -10.01
C VAL A 191 -1.08 -12.08 -9.45
N ALA A 192 -1.11 -10.86 -8.89
CA ALA A 192 -2.32 -10.26 -8.34
C ALA A 192 -3.40 -10.10 -9.43
N ALA A 193 -3.05 -9.53 -10.58
CA ALA A 193 -3.96 -9.40 -11.71
C ALA A 193 -4.47 -10.76 -12.23
N GLY A 194 -3.59 -11.75 -12.34
CA GLY A 194 -3.95 -13.11 -12.76
C GLY A 194 -4.92 -13.81 -11.82
N LEU A 195 -4.69 -13.70 -10.50
CA LEU A 195 -5.60 -14.24 -9.48
C LEU A 195 -6.94 -13.49 -9.47
N LEU A 196 -6.90 -12.19 -9.67
CA LEU A 196 -8.09 -11.37 -9.73
C LEU A 196 -8.93 -11.67 -10.98
N LEU A 197 -8.31 -11.94 -12.14
CA LEU A 197 -9.00 -12.42 -13.34
C LEU A 197 -9.73 -13.75 -13.14
N ALA A 198 -9.21 -14.63 -12.26
CA ALA A 198 -9.83 -15.90 -11.91
C ALA A 198 -10.98 -15.77 -10.90
N ALA A 199 -11.09 -14.64 -10.20
CA ALA A 199 -12.16 -14.33 -9.26
C ALA A 199 -13.42 -13.91 -10.00
N ARG A 200 -14.59 -14.12 -9.38
CA ARG A 200 -15.90 -13.77 -9.90
C ARG A 200 -16.71 -12.97 -8.86
N PRO A 201 -16.33 -11.70 -8.61
CA PRO A 201 -17.08 -10.84 -7.69
C PRO A 201 -18.55 -10.72 -8.14
N ARG A 202 -19.44 -10.50 -7.16
CA ARG A 202 -20.85 -10.20 -7.45
C ARG A 202 -20.93 -8.90 -8.27
N ALA A 203 -21.82 -8.87 -9.24
CA ALA A 203 -22.08 -7.66 -10.01
C ALA A 203 -22.70 -6.59 -9.10
N ILE A 204 -22.28 -5.35 -9.29
CA ILE A 204 -22.96 -4.18 -8.70
C ILE A 204 -23.91 -3.65 -9.76
N GLU A 205 -25.14 -3.33 -9.37
CA GLU A 205 -26.00 -2.50 -10.20
C GLU A 205 -25.40 -1.08 -10.22
N PRO A 206 -25.05 -0.55 -11.41
CA PRO A 206 -24.49 0.79 -11.48
C PRO A 206 -25.49 1.81 -10.96
N GLU A 207 -25.07 2.67 -10.02
CA GLU A 207 -25.91 3.81 -9.68
C GLU A 207 -26.05 4.76 -10.88
N PRO A 208 -27.23 5.37 -11.08
CA PRO A 208 -27.41 6.36 -12.13
C PRO A 208 -26.44 7.52 -11.95
N PRO A 209 -25.78 7.96 -13.04
CA PRO A 209 -24.73 8.96 -12.95
C PRO A 209 -25.26 10.32 -12.46
N LYS A 210 -24.85 10.75 -11.27
CA LYS A 210 -25.17 12.06 -10.69
C LYS A 210 -24.25 13.19 -11.16
N GLY A 211 -23.22 12.87 -11.94
CA GLY A 211 -22.19 13.82 -12.38
C GLY A 211 -20.98 13.83 -11.45
N THR A 212 -19.83 13.32 -11.90
CA THR A 212 -18.61 13.12 -11.11
C THR A 212 -18.16 14.36 -10.34
N LEU A 213 -18.19 15.53 -10.97
CA LEU A 213 -17.79 16.79 -10.32
C LEU A 213 -18.75 17.20 -9.20
N ARG A 214 -20.05 16.90 -9.35
CA ARG A 214 -21.05 17.20 -8.33
C ARG A 214 -20.89 16.28 -7.12
N GLU A 215 -20.65 14.99 -7.35
CA GLU A 215 -20.38 13.99 -6.29
C GLU A 215 -19.13 14.36 -5.49
N ILE A 216 -18.04 14.77 -6.16
CA ILE A 216 -16.82 15.25 -5.51
C ILE A 216 -17.12 16.52 -4.69
N ALA A 217 -17.86 17.47 -5.25
CA ALA A 217 -18.21 18.71 -4.56
C ALA A 217 -19.09 18.46 -3.33
N ASP A 218 -20.03 17.53 -3.42
CA ASP A 218 -20.91 17.16 -2.31
C ASP A 218 -20.12 16.42 -1.21
N GLY A 219 -19.17 15.54 -1.57
CA GLY A 219 -18.26 14.90 -0.62
C GLY A 219 -17.36 15.90 0.11
N VAL A 220 -16.76 16.85 -0.61
CA VAL A 220 -15.95 17.91 -0.01
C VAL A 220 -16.81 18.79 0.91
N ARG A 221 -18.01 19.17 0.47
CA ARG A 221 -18.94 19.97 1.29
C ARG A 221 -19.33 19.24 2.58
N TYR A 222 -19.56 17.94 2.51
CA TYR A 222 -19.84 17.11 3.68
C TYR A 222 -18.67 17.14 4.68
N VAL A 223 -17.45 16.86 4.21
CA VAL A 223 -16.24 16.87 5.07
C VAL A 223 -16.04 18.24 5.73
N VAL A 224 -16.13 19.32 4.96
CA VAL A 224 -15.97 20.69 5.49
C VAL A 224 -17.11 21.07 6.45
N GLY A 225 -18.32 20.54 6.22
CA GLY A 225 -19.47 20.75 7.09
C GLY A 225 -19.37 20.04 8.46
N VAL A 226 -18.41 19.13 8.65
CA VAL A 226 -18.22 18.34 9.88
C VAL A 226 -16.87 18.70 10.50
N PRO A 227 -16.80 19.68 11.45
CA PRO A 227 -15.53 20.25 11.95
C PRO A 227 -14.55 19.20 12.49
N TRP A 228 -15.00 18.26 13.31
CA TRP A 228 -14.11 17.26 13.87
C TRP A 228 -13.46 16.38 12.79
N LEU A 229 -14.14 16.13 11.66
CA LEU A 229 -13.66 15.26 10.60
C LEU A 229 -12.50 15.91 9.84
N TRP A 230 -12.66 17.14 9.33
CA TRP A 230 -11.58 17.80 8.59
C TRP A 230 -10.41 18.20 9.51
N ILE A 231 -10.68 18.57 10.79
CA ILE A 231 -9.62 18.84 11.78
C ILE A 231 -8.79 17.59 12.04
N SER A 232 -9.43 16.43 12.21
CA SER A 232 -8.72 15.16 12.41
C SER A 232 -7.90 14.78 11.20
N ILE A 233 -8.45 14.93 9.99
CA ILE A 233 -7.72 14.68 8.73
C ILE A 233 -6.51 15.61 8.62
N PHE A 234 -6.70 16.92 8.87
CA PHE A 234 -5.63 17.90 8.79
C PHE A 234 -4.54 17.64 9.83
N LEU A 235 -4.92 17.36 11.07
CA LEU A 235 -3.97 17.06 12.15
C LEU A 235 -3.17 15.79 11.85
N ALA A 236 -3.83 14.73 11.39
CA ALA A 236 -3.16 13.49 10.99
C ALA A 236 -2.17 13.73 9.83
N ALA A 237 -2.59 14.46 8.80
CA ALA A 237 -1.73 14.83 7.67
C ALA A 237 -0.53 15.68 8.12
N PHE A 238 -0.74 16.62 9.03
CA PHE A 238 0.30 17.49 9.58
C PHE A 238 1.33 16.70 10.40
N ILE A 239 0.87 15.78 11.26
CA ILE A 239 1.75 14.89 12.03
C ILE A 239 2.56 14.00 11.09
N LEU A 240 1.93 13.39 10.08
CA LEU A 240 2.62 12.57 9.09
C LEU A 240 3.66 13.38 8.31
N MET A 241 3.34 14.61 7.93
CA MET A 241 4.25 15.49 7.19
C MET A 241 5.47 15.88 8.04
N ILE A 242 5.29 16.23 9.31
CA ILE A 242 6.40 16.68 10.18
C ILE A 242 7.23 15.52 10.70
N ALA A 243 6.61 14.40 11.07
CA ALA A 243 7.31 13.29 11.70
C ALA A 243 7.77 12.22 10.70
N MET A 244 6.87 11.75 9.82
CA MET A 244 7.14 10.60 8.96
C MET A 244 7.90 10.97 7.69
N ALA A 245 7.58 12.09 7.05
CA ALA A 245 8.21 12.45 5.79
C ALA A 245 9.72 12.74 5.93
N PRO A 246 10.19 13.55 6.89
CA PRO A 246 11.63 13.74 7.12
C PRO A 246 12.32 12.45 7.54
N TYR A 247 11.70 11.64 8.41
CA TYR A 247 12.24 10.36 8.84
C TYR A 247 12.50 9.44 7.62
N THR A 248 11.50 9.21 6.78
CA THR A 248 11.65 8.34 5.61
C THR A 248 12.62 8.89 4.57
N ALA A 249 12.63 10.21 4.36
CA ALA A 249 13.49 10.85 3.37
C ALA A 249 14.97 10.88 3.79
N LEU A 250 15.27 11.03 5.07
CA LEU A 250 16.63 11.17 5.59
C LEU A 250 17.26 9.83 5.97
N LEU A 251 16.47 8.80 6.24
CA LEU A 251 16.93 7.53 6.76
C LEU A 251 17.99 6.84 5.88
N PRO A 252 17.90 6.78 4.52
CA PRO A 252 18.91 6.17 3.68
C PRO A 252 20.28 6.86 3.85
N ALA A 253 20.28 8.20 3.80
CA ALA A 253 21.48 9.00 3.98
C ALA A 253 22.09 8.83 5.36
N PHE A 254 21.27 8.77 6.40
CA PHE A 254 21.73 8.57 7.78
C PHE A 254 22.41 7.21 7.96
N VAL A 255 21.86 6.16 7.38
CA VAL A 255 22.42 4.80 7.43
C VAL A 255 23.79 4.74 6.74
N GLU A 256 23.92 5.36 5.57
CA GLU A 256 25.15 5.34 4.79
C GLU A 256 26.21 6.32 5.32
N GLU A 257 25.86 7.59 5.50
CA GLU A 257 26.82 8.64 5.89
C GLU A 257 27.33 8.50 7.33
N GLN A 258 26.45 8.11 8.29
CA GLN A 258 26.81 8.07 9.71
C GLN A 258 27.38 6.72 10.12
N TYR A 259 26.94 5.62 9.51
CA TYR A 259 27.33 4.27 9.93
C TYR A 259 28.08 3.49 8.85
N GLY A 260 28.17 3.98 7.62
CA GLY A 260 28.80 3.26 6.51
C GLY A 260 28.09 1.95 6.15
N LEU A 261 26.80 1.81 6.49
CA LEU A 261 26.04 0.60 6.28
C LEU A 261 25.21 0.69 4.99
N GLY A 262 25.02 -0.47 4.34
CA GLY A 262 24.32 -0.55 3.07
C GLY A 262 22.80 -0.78 3.21
N VAL A 263 22.16 -1.02 2.06
CA VAL A 263 20.71 -1.23 1.91
C VAL A 263 20.14 -2.34 2.80
N GLY A 264 20.93 -3.36 3.13
CA GLY A 264 20.51 -4.41 4.07
C GLY A 264 20.17 -3.88 5.46
N ALA A 265 21.02 -2.99 6.01
CA ALA A 265 20.77 -2.33 7.28
C ALA A 265 19.55 -1.39 7.19
N TYR A 266 19.41 -0.64 6.08
CA TYR A 266 18.26 0.20 5.82
C TYR A 266 16.94 -0.62 5.81
N GLY A 267 16.90 -1.74 5.10
CA GLY A 267 15.76 -2.66 5.10
C GLY A 267 15.48 -3.27 6.48
N ALA A 268 16.52 -3.64 7.23
CA ALA A 268 16.39 -4.16 8.59
C ALA A 268 15.77 -3.16 9.56
N LEU A 269 16.11 -1.86 9.46
CA LEU A 269 15.50 -0.81 10.28
C LEU A 269 13.99 -0.69 10.04
N PHE A 270 13.53 -0.71 8.77
CA PHE A 270 12.11 -0.73 8.45
C PHE A 270 11.41 -1.99 8.96
N THR A 271 12.07 -3.13 8.85
CA THR A 271 11.54 -4.41 9.38
C THR A 271 11.35 -4.34 10.89
N LEU A 272 12.36 -3.86 11.62
CA LEU A 272 12.30 -3.69 13.08
C LEU A 272 11.23 -2.67 13.50
N GLN A 273 11.13 -1.55 12.79
CA GLN A 273 10.07 -0.57 13.01
C GLN A 273 8.68 -1.18 12.83
N SER A 274 8.48 -1.95 11.76
CA SER A 274 7.21 -2.60 11.47
C SER A 274 6.86 -3.68 12.48
N LEU A 275 7.86 -4.44 12.96
CA LEU A 275 7.69 -5.39 14.07
C LEU A 275 7.29 -4.66 15.36
N GLY A 276 7.92 -3.53 15.68
CA GLY A 276 7.55 -2.71 16.82
C GLY A 276 6.11 -2.20 16.74
N MET A 277 5.67 -1.73 15.58
CA MET A 277 4.28 -1.33 15.35
C MET A 277 3.31 -2.51 15.51
N ALA A 278 3.66 -3.70 14.99
CA ALA A 278 2.84 -4.89 15.11
C ALA A 278 2.69 -5.32 16.57
N ILE A 279 3.79 -5.39 17.32
CA ILE A 279 3.79 -5.73 18.75
C ILE A 279 3.00 -4.67 19.53
N GLY A 280 3.25 -3.38 19.27
CA GLY A 280 2.52 -2.29 19.91
C GLY A 280 1.00 -2.39 19.69
N SER A 281 0.56 -2.64 18.46
CA SER A 281 -0.87 -2.78 18.14
C SER A 281 -1.51 -3.98 18.83
N LEU A 282 -0.77 -5.08 19.00
CA LEU A 282 -1.24 -6.26 19.71
C LEU A 282 -1.38 -6.00 21.23
N VAL A 283 -0.38 -5.35 21.82
CA VAL A 283 -0.38 -4.99 23.25
C VAL A 283 -1.50 -4.01 23.56
N PHE A 284 -1.59 -2.90 22.80
CA PHE A 284 -2.65 -1.89 23.03
C PHE A 284 -4.04 -2.42 22.69
N GLY A 285 -4.17 -3.31 21.70
CA GLY A 285 -5.45 -3.94 21.37
C GLY A 285 -5.99 -4.87 22.45
N GLN A 286 -5.15 -5.31 23.39
CA GLN A 286 -5.55 -6.13 24.55
C GLN A 286 -5.86 -5.29 25.80
N LEU A 287 -5.44 -4.01 25.83
CA LEU A 287 -5.73 -3.10 26.94
C LEU A 287 -7.18 -2.62 26.81
N ASN A 288 -8.02 -2.94 27.79
CA ASN A 288 -9.38 -2.40 27.85
C ASN A 288 -9.31 -0.89 28.12
N PRO A 289 -10.08 -0.05 27.41
CA PRO A 289 -10.12 1.39 27.69
C PRO A 289 -10.50 1.73 29.15
N GLY A 290 -11.17 0.82 29.85
CA GLY A 290 -11.52 0.96 31.27
C GLY A 290 -10.35 0.81 32.23
N ASP A 291 -9.28 0.10 31.85
CA ASP A 291 -8.12 -0.16 32.70
C ASP A 291 -7.09 0.98 32.64
N ILE A 292 -7.24 1.90 31.69
CA ILE A 292 -6.33 3.05 31.50
C ILE A 292 -6.85 4.30 32.23
N ALA A 293 -8.13 4.32 32.62
CA ALA A 293 -8.78 5.47 33.25
C ALA A 293 -8.92 5.34 34.79
N SER A 294 -8.43 4.25 35.39
CA SER A 294 -8.33 4.03 36.83
C SER A 294 -6.88 4.24 37.32
#